data_48b32be3816dda8f0d76c088857c6b4e
#
_entry.id   48b32be3816dda8f0d76c088857c6b4e
#
_cell.length_a   1.000
_cell.length_b   1.000
_cell.length_c   1.000
_cell.angle_alpha   90.00
_cell.angle_beta   90.00
_cell.angle_gamma   90.00
#
_symmetry.space_group_name_H-M   'P 1'
#
loop_
_entity.id
_entity.type
_entity.pdbx_description
1 polymer ?
#
loop_
_entity_poly.entity_id
_entity_poly.type
_entity_poly.pdbx_seq_one_letter_code
_entity_poly.pdbx_strand_id
1 'polypeptide(L)'
;MTKLLGSLCVFAAGGMVWYLRRKERRSRRTLLADLIAALDGVETGIRLTRTPLPRLLAQAAERGGAAAAFFKAVSRGLTAGERPTAVWRRAAAGLELSGPERNALLTLAEAAQGDEESACKGISLARKTLEESLRQMEKQRMEEDRRSAALCFSAAALTVILLI
;
A
#
# COMPACT_ATOMS: atom_id res chain seq x y z
N MET A 1 20.61 -36.20 -19.63
CA MET A 1 20.57 -35.81 -18.21
C MET A 1 20.72 -34.30 -18.00
N THR A 2 21.71 -33.63 -18.62
CA THR A 2 21.96 -32.18 -18.47
C THR A 2 20.83 -31.27 -18.98
N LYS A 3 20.08 -31.64 -20.00
CA LYS A 3 18.95 -30.86 -20.55
C LYS A 3 17.76 -30.77 -19.56
N LEU A 4 17.50 -31.82 -18.80
CA LEU A 4 16.43 -31.86 -17.81
C LEU A 4 16.78 -31.00 -16.57
N LEU A 5 18.05 -31.00 -16.15
CA LEU A 5 18.53 -30.16 -15.06
C LEU A 5 18.45 -28.66 -15.41
N GLY A 6 18.81 -28.29 -16.66
CA GLY A 6 18.72 -26.90 -17.11
C GLY A 6 17.27 -26.39 -17.15
N SER A 7 16.32 -27.18 -17.66
CA SER A 7 14.91 -26.79 -17.67
C SER A 7 14.33 -26.63 -16.26
N LEU A 8 14.69 -27.52 -15.33
CA LEU A 8 14.25 -27.44 -13.93
C LEU A 8 14.74 -26.16 -13.24
N CYS A 9 16.02 -25.76 -13.48
CA CYS A 9 16.56 -24.51 -12.93
C CYS A 9 15.85 -23.26 -13.45
N VAL A 10 15.50 -23.23 -14.76
CA VAL A 10 14.75 -22.10 -15.35
C VAL A 10 13.33 -22.01 -14.75
N PHE A 11 12.63 -23.13 -14.60
CA PHE A 11 11.32 -23.16 -13.96
C PHE A 11 11.38 -22.73 -12.48
N ALA A 12 12.39 -23.19 -11.74
CA ALA A 12 12.59 -22.82 -10.34
C ALA A 12 12.89 -21.32 -10.19
N ALA A 13 13.76 -20.76 -11.03
CA ALA A 13 14.07 -19.33 -11.04
C ALA A 13 12.85 -18.48 -11.39
N GLY A 14 12.09 -18.86 -12.43
CA GLY A 14 10.85 -18.19 -12.80
C GLY A 14 9.79 -18.22 -11.70
N GLY A 15 9.62 -19.37 -11.08
CA GLY A 15 8.70 -19.54 -9.94
C GLY A 15 9.08 -18.69 -8.72
N MET A 16 10.38 -18.60 -8.43
CA MET A 16 10.89 -17.79 -7.31
C MET A 16 10.70 -16.30 -7.54
N VAL A 17 10.99 -15.78 -8.73
CA VAL A 17 10.74 -14.38 -9.09
C VAL A 17 9.25 -14.05 -9.03
N TRP A 18 8.39 -14.95 -9.52
CA TRP A 18 6.94 -14.79 -9.47
C TRP A 18 6.43 -14.75 -8.01
N TYR A 19 6.94 -15.64 -7.14
CA TYR A 19 6.59 -15.70 -5.73
C TYR A 19 6.99 -14.43 -4.97
N LEU A 20 8.21 -13.93 -5.19
CA LEU A 20 8.71 -12.70 -4.57
C LEU A 20 7.86 -11.49 -4.97
N ARG A 21 7.58 -11.33 -6.26
CA ARG A 21 6.71 -10.24 -6.77
C ARG A 21 5.30 -10.31 -6.19
N ARG A 22 4.76 -11.51 -6.04
CA ARG A 22 3.43 -11.72 -5.44
C ARG A 22 3.40 -11.34 -3.96
N LYS A 23 4.45 -11.65 -3.20
CA LYS A 23 4.60 -11.29 -1.79
C LYS A 23 4.68 -9.77 -1.61
N GLU A 24 5.50 -9.10 -2.40
CA GLU A 24 5.68 -7.64 -2.38
C GLU A 24 4.37 -6.89 -2.69
N ARG A 25 3.67 -7.29 -3.75
CA ARG A 25 2.35 -6.73 -4.10
C ARG A 25 1.30 -6.94 -2.99
N ARG A 26 1.32 -8.08 -2.32
CA ARG A 26 0.41 -8.37 -1.21
C ARG A 26 0.70 -7.47 -0.01
N SER A 27 1.97 -7.28 0.33
CA SER A 27 2.41 -6.37 1.40
C SER A 27 1.95 -4.94 1.14
N ARG A 28 2.16 -4.43 -0.07
CA ARG A 28 1.75 -3.08 -0.46
C ARG A 28 0.23 -2.90 -0.43
N ARG A 29 -0.54 -3.89 -0.88
CA ARG A 29 -2.01 -3.86 -0.81
C ARG A 29 -2.49 -3.77 0.63
N THR A 30 -1.93 -4.58 1.53
CA THR A 30 -2.27 -4.56 2.96
C THR A 30 -1.91 -3.20 3.56
N LEU A 31 -0.75 -2.65 3.22
CA LEU A 31 -0.35 -1.31 3.67
C LEU A 31 -1.35 -0.23 3.24
N LEU A 32 -1.77 -0.21 1.97
CA LEU A 32 -2.75 0.77 1.48
C LEU A 32 -4.11 0.62 2.16
N ALA A 33 -4.58 -0.61 2.34
CA ALA A 33 -5.84 -0.88 3.03
C ALA A 33 -5.79 -0.41 4.50
N ASP A 34 -4.70 -0.67 5.20
CA ASP A 34 -4.50 -0.24 6.58
C ASP A 34 -4.40 1.30 6.69
N LEU A 35 -3.73 1.96 5.73
CA LEU A 35 -3.67 3.42 5.67
C LEU A 35 -5.07 4.03 5.47
N ILE A 36 -5.85 3.48 4.53
CA ILE A 36 -7.22 3.94 4.25
C ILE A 36 -8.09 3.79 5.51
N ALA A 37 -8.08 2.63 6.15
CA ALA A 37 -8.87 2.35 7.34
C ALA A 37 -8.47 3.25 8.53
N ALA A 38 -7.17 3.52 8.69
CA ALA A 38 -6.68 4.40 9.73
C ALA A 38 -7.07 5.86 9.48
N LEU A 39 -6.96 6.33 8.23
CA LEU A 39 -7.37 7.70 7.85
C LEU A 39 -8.88 7.92 8.03
N ASP A 40 -9.69 6.91 7.70
CA ASP A 40 -11.14 6.95 7.95
C ASP A 40 -11.46 7.08 9.45
N GLY A 41 -10.76 6.32 10.28
CA GLY A 41 -10.87 6.43 11.74
C GLY A 41 -10.43 7.79 12.28
N VAL A 42 -9.37 8.38 11.72
CA VAL A 42 -8.90 9.72 12.10
C VAL A 42 -9.91 10.79 11.69
N GLU A 43 -10.44 10.74 10.45
CA GLU A 43 -11.49 11.67 9.99
C GLU A 43 -12.72 11.61 10.90
N THR A 44 -13.18 10.40 11.21
CA THR A 44 -14.31 10.17 12.11
C THR A 44 -14.03 10.74 13.51
N GLY A 45 -12.83 10.51 14.04
CA GLY A 45 -12.41 11.03 15.33
C GLY A 45 -12.39 12.56 15.40
N ILE A 46 -11.90 13.24 14.36
CA ILE A 46 -11.92 14.70 14.28
C ILE A 46 -13.38 15.20 14.29
N ARG A 47 -14.22 14.64 13.40
CA ARG A 47 -15.61 15.10 13.24
C ARG A 47 -16.51 14.86 14.44
N LEU A 48 -16.38 13.69 15.09
CA LEU A 48 -17.30 13.29 16.17
C LEU A 48 -16.80 13.66 17.56
N THR A 49 -15.49 13.53 17.82
CA THR A 49 -14.95 13.64 19.17
C THR A 49 -14.07 14.88 19.38
N ARG A 50 -13.79 15.64 18.33
CA ARG A 50 -12.85 16.79 18.36
C ARG A 50 -11.53 16.46 19.05
N THR A 51 -11.10 15.21 18.92
CA THR A 51 -9.86 14.73 19.54
C THR A 51 -8.65 15.29 18.80
N PRO A 52 -7.60 15.76 19.50
CA PRO A 52 -6.39 16.27 18.85
C PRO A 52 -5.75 15.24 17.93
N LEU A 53 -5.32 15.67 16.75
CA LEU A 53 -4.74 14.81 15.70
C LEU A 53 -3.62 13.89 16.20
N PRO A 54 -2.65 14.34 17.04
CA PRO A 54 -1.59 13.45 17.53
C PRO A 54 -2.13 12.24 18.30
N ARG A 55 -3.23 12.43 19.05
CA ARG A 55 -3.87 11.36 19.82
C ARG A 55 -4.59 10.36 18.93
N LEU A 56 -5.27 10.84 17.88
CA LEU A 56 -5.92 9.98 16.87
C LEU A 56 -4.89 9.15 16.09
N LEU A 57 -3.75 9.74 15.74
CA LEU A 57 -2.66 9.02 15.09
C LEU A 57 -2.01 7.99 16.02
N ALA A 58 -1.90 8.27 17.32
CA ALA A 58 -1.46 7.29 18.32
C ALA A 58 -2.43 6.10 18.40
N GLN A 59 -3.74 6.36 18.45
CA GLN A 59 -4.77 5.31 18.41
C GLN A 59 -4.71 4.49 17.11
N ALA A 60 -4.47 5.13 15.96
CA ALA A 60 -4.28 4.44 14.70
C ALA A 60 -3.06 3.50 14.73
N ALA A 61 -1.97 3.92 15.40
CA ALA A 61 -0.79 3.09 15.60
C ALA A 61 -1.06 1.87 16.51
N GLU A 62 -1.91 2.02 17.54
CA GLU A 62 -2.27 0.95 18.46
C GLU A 62 -3.14 -0.14 17.82
N ARG A 63 -3.91 0.19 16.78
CA ARG A 63 -4.70 -0.80 16.02
C ARG A 63 -3.84 -1.85 15.32
N GLY A 64 -2.54 -1.61 15.19
CA GLY A 64 -1.61 -2.52 14.53
C GLY A 64 -1.69 -2.43 13.01
N GLY A 65 -1.19 -3.50 12.34
CA GLY A 65 -1.17 -3.59 10.90
C GLY A 65 0.09 -3.02 10.24
N ALA A 66 0.13 -3.05 8.92
CA ALA A 66 1.30 -2.64 8.13
C ALA A 66 1.60 -1.13 8.22
N ALA A 67 0.57 -0.31 8.47
CA ALA A 67 0.70 1.14 8.62
C ALA A 67 1.02 1.60 10.06
N ALA A 68 0.99 0.72 11.05
CA ALA A 68 1.15 1.08 12.47
C ALA A 68 2.47 1.79 12.76
N ALA A 69 3.57 1.31 12.18
CA ALA A 69 4.90 1.92 12.36
C ALA A 69 4.94 3.37 11.85
N PHE A 70 4.27 3.64 10.73
CA PHE A 70 4.13 4.98 10.16
C PHE A 70 3.39 5.92 11.12
N PHE A 71 2.20 5.55 11.57
CA PHE A 71 1.41 6.37 12.49
C PHE A 71 2.10 6.58 13.83
N LYS A 72 2.82 5.57 14.33
CA LYS A 72 3.63 5.68 15.55
C LYS A 72 4.78 6.67 15.39
N ALA A 73 5.46 6.65 14.26
CA ALA A 73 6.54 7.60 13.96
C ALA A 73 5.99 9.04 13.85
N VAL A 74 4.86 9.22 13.15
CA VAL A 74 4.22 10.53 13.00
C VAL A 74 3.72 11.07 14.34
N SER A 75 3.00 10.28 15.11
CA SER A 75 2.49 10.68 16.42
C SER A 75 3.62 11.11 17.37
N ARG A 76 4.71 10.35 17.42
CA ARG A 76 5.87 10.69 18.26
C ARG A 76 6.54 12.01 17.84
N GLY A 77 6.75 12.20 16.53
CA GLY A 77 7.35 13.43 16.02
C GLY A 77 6.49 14.65 16.30
N LEU A 78 5.18 14.55 16.13
CA LEU A 78 4.23 15.63 16.45
C LEU A 78 4.22 15.95 17.95
N THR A 79 4.25 14.94 18.81
CA THR A 79 4.32 15.12 20.27
C THR A 79 5.63 15.76 20.70
N ALA A 80 6.73 15.49 19.98
CA ALA A 80 8.04 16.13 20.19
C ALA A 80 8.11 17.57 19.66
N GLY A 81 7.06 18.10 19.05
CA GLY A 81 7.01 19.46 18.50
C GLY A 81 7.75 19.62 17.17
N GLU A 82 8.06 18.53 16.49
CA GLU A 82 8.67 18.60 15.15
C GLU A 82 7.66 19.11 14.11
N ARG A 83 8.16 19.72 13.02
CA ARG A 83 7.31 20.18 11.92
C ARG A 83 6.56 19.03 11.28
N PRO A 84 5.21 19.11 11.18
CA PRO A 84 4.38 18.02 10.65
C PRO A 84 4.85 17.50 9.30
N THR A 85 5.12 18.39 8.34
CA THR A 85 5.59 18.00 6.99
C THR A 85 6.91 17.25 7.00
N ALA A 86 7.85 17.60 7.89
CA ALA A 86 9.13 16.91 8.02
C ALA A 86 8.98 15.50 8.61
N VAL A 87 8.14 15.37 9.63
CA VAL A 87 7.83 14.09 10.28
C VAL A 87 7.16 13.14 9.29
N TRP A 88 6.12 13.63 8.59
CA TRP A 88 5.39 12.84 7.60
C TRP A 88 6.27 12.40 6.44
N ARG A 89 7.11 13.31 5.91
CA ARG A 89 8.06 12.98 4.84
C ARG A 89 9.02 11.88 5.27
N ARG A 90 9.59 11.98 6.47
CA ARG A 90 10.52 10.99 7.01
C ARG A 90 9.82 9.65 7.23
N ALA A 91 8.62 9.65 7.80
CA ALA A 91 7.84 8.44 8.03
C ALA A 91 7.39 7.78 6.71
N ALA A 92 6.95 8.57 5.72
CA ALA A 92 6.52 8.08 4.42
C ALA A 92 7.69 7.54 3.56
N ALA A 93 8.92 8.00 3.79
CA ALA A 93 10.10 7.49 3.09
C ALA A 93 10.38 6.01 3.40
N GLY A 94 9.98 5.52 4.57
CA GLY A 94 10.10 4.12 4.98
C GLY A 94 9.01 3.19 4.43
N LEU A 95 8.03 3.73 3.69
CA LEU A 95 6.92 2.96 3.14
C LEU A 95 7.10 2.73 1.64
N GLU A 96 6.68 1.55 1.17
CA GLU A 96 6.64 1.20 -0.26
C GLU A 96 5.43 1.87 -0.94
N LEU A 97 5.48 3.20 -1.06
CA LEU A 97 4.44 4.02 -1.68
C LEU A 97 4.88 4.53 -3.06
N SER A 98 3.92 4.62 -3.98
CA SER A 98 4.12 5.31 -5.25
C SER A 98 4.23 6.83 -5.06
N GLY A 99 4.69 7.54 -6.10
CA GLY A 99 4.78 9.00 -6.07
C GLY A 99 3.46 9.69 -5.70
N PRO A 100 2.32 9.37 -6.37
CA PRO A 100 1.02 9.95 -6.04
C PRO A 100 0.57 9.68 -4.60
N GLU A 101 0.74 8.46 -4.10
CA GLU A 101 0.37 8.06 -2.74
C GLU A 101 1.19 8.84 -1.69
N ARG A 102 2.50 8.96 -1.92
CA ARG A 102 3.40 9.72 -1.05
C ARG A 102 3.03 11.20 -1.04
N ASN A 103 2.77 11.79 -2.21
CA ASN A 103 2.36 13.18 -2.32
C ASN A 103 1.03 13.43 -1.61
N ALA A 104 0.06 12.53 -1.71
CA ALA A 104 -1.22 12.64 -1.02
C ALA A 104 -1.03 12.70 0.51
N LEU A 105 -0.12 11.88 1.07
CA LEU A 105 0.20 11.94 2.51
C LEU A 105 0.91 13.23 2.91
N LEU A 106 1.75 13.80 2.03
CA LEU A 106 2.43 15.07 2.31
C LEU A 106 1.45 16.24 2.25
N THR A 107 0.54 16.27 1.27
CA THR A 107 -0.52 17.27 1.19
C THR A 107 -1.44 17.20 2.41
N LEU A 108 -1.73 15.98 2.90
CA LEU A 108 -2.45 15.81 4.14
C LEU A 108 -1.69 16.42 5.34
N ALA A 109 -0.37 16.26 5.41
CA ALA A 109 0.44 16.85 6.48
C ALA A 109 0.43 18.37 6.47
N GLU A 110 0.30 18.99 5.30
CA GLU A 110 0.14 20.45 5.14
C GLU A 110 -1.27 20.87 5.58
N ALA A 111 -2.30 20.17 5.11
CA ALA A 111 -3.69 20.45 5.49
C ALA A 111 -3.95 20.28 6.99
N ALA A 112 -3.25 19.36 7.64
CA ALA A 112 -3.34 19.10 9.08
C ALA A 112 -2.77 20.25 9.96
N GLN A 113 -2.10 21.23 9.37
CA GLN A 113 -1.65 22.45 10.07
C GLN A 113 -2.71 23.56 10.07
N GLY A 114 -3.75 23.42 9.26
CA GLY A 114 -4.87 24.35 9.20
C GLY A 114 -5.94 24.06 10.25
N ASP A 115 -7.15 24.47 9.96
CA ASP A 115 -8.32 24.21 10.76
C ASP A 115 -8.84 22.76 10.60
N GLU A 116 -9.81 22.39 11.42
CA GLU A 116 -10.42 21.04 11.40
C GLU A 116 -11.01 20.72 10.01
N GLU A 117 -11.58 21.70 9.33
CA GLU A 117 -12.19 21.50 8.01
C GLU A 117 -11.11 21.22 6.95
N SER A 118 -10.02 21.95 6.99
CA SER A 118 -8.87 21.74 6.10
C SER A 118 -8.23 20.37 6.33
N ALA A 119 -8.07 19.96 7.59
CA ALA A 119 -7.57 18.64 7.94
C ALA A 119 -8.49 17.52 7.40
N CYS A 120 -9.81 17.64 7.59
CA CYS A 120 -10.78 16.67 7.06
C CYS A 120 -10.77 16.61 5.53
N LYS A 121 -10.67 17.74 4.85
CA LYS A 121 -10.53 17.80 3.38
C LYS A 121 -9.24 17.10 2.92
N GLY A 122 -8.13 17.37 3.60
CA GLY A 122 -6.85 16.71 3.31
C GLY A 122 -6.90 15.20 3.49
N ILE A 123 -7.53 14.72 4.57
CA ILE A 123 -7.72 13.29 4.84
C ILE A 123 -8.60 12.65 3.75
N SER A 124 -9.71 13.28 3.40
CA SER A 124 -10.62 12.77 2.38
C SER A 124 -9.94 12.68 1.00
N LEU A 125 -9.12 13.67 0.64
CA LEU A 125 -8.36 13.66 -0.62
C LEU A 125 -7.30 12.57 -0.63
N ALA A 126 -6.52 12.47 0.45
CA ALA A 126 -5.50 11.42 0.58
C ALA A 126 -6.13 10.03 0.49
N ARG A 127 -7.25 9.80 1.20
CA ARG A 127 -8.00 8.55 1.14
C ARG A 127 -8.44 8.20 -0.28
N LYS A 128 -9.04 9.14 -1.01
CA LYS A 128 -9.43 8.92 -2.42
C LYS A 128 -8.26 8.49 -3.30
N THR A 129 -7.12 9.14 -3.17
CA THR A 129 -5.91 8.79 -3.94
C THR A 129 -5.43 7.38 -3.60
N LEU A 130 -5.43 7.00 -2.32
CA LEU A 130 -5.04 5.65 -1.88
C LEU A 130 -6.04 4.59 -2.35
N GLU A 131 -7.35 4.86 -2.27
CA GLU A 131 -8.41 3.99 -2.78
C GLU A 131 -8.29 3.77 -4.29
N GLU A 132 -8.00 4.82 -5.04
CA GLU A 132 -7.79 4.75 -6.49
C GLU A 132 -6.57 3.89 -6.84
N SER A 133 -5.46 4.07 -6.12
CA SER A 133 -4.27 3.23 -6.26
C SER A 133 -4.58 1.76 -5.95
N LEU A 134 -5.34 1.49 -4.89
CA LEU A 134 -5.76 0.15 -4.53
C LEU A 134 -6.63 -0.50 -5.63
N ARG A 135 -7.61 0.23 -6.15
CA ARG A 135 -8.47 -0.22 -7.27
C ARG A 135 -7.67 -0.49 -8.54
N GLN A 136 -6.69 0.35 -8.86
CA GLN A 136 -5.81 0.13 -10.01
C GLN A 136 -4.99 -1.15 -9.85
N MET A 137 -4.45 -1.41 -8.66
CA MET A 137 -3.73 -2.65 -8.36
C MET A 137 -4.64 -3.88 -8.51
N GLU A 138 -5.90 -3.79 -8.11
CA GLU A 138 -6.87 -4.88 -8.25
C GLU A 138 -7.24 -5.15 -9.72
N LYS A 139 -7.45 -4.10 -10.52
CA LYS A 139 -7.69 -4.23 -11.97
C LYS A 139 -6.50 -4.89 -12.69
N GLN A 140 -5.29 -4.42 -12.42
CA GLN A 140 -4.08 -4.99 -13.01
C GLN A 140 -3.91 -6.46 -12.65
N ARG A 141 -4.24 -6.86 -11.41
CA ARG A 141 -4.21 -8.26 -11.00
C ARG A 141 -5.17 -9.12 -11.80
N MET A 142 -6.42 -8.66 -11.99
CA MET A 142 -7.41 -9.42 -12.76
C MET A 142 -6.99 -9.59 -14.22
N GLU A 143 -6.35 -8.57 -14.81
CA GLU A 143 -5.82 -8.65 -16.17
C GLU A 143 -4.61 -9.60 -16.26
N GLU A 144 -3.69 -9.55 -15.31
CA GLU A 144 -2.53 -10.43 -15.23
C GLU A 144 -2.95 -11.90 -15.01
N ASP A 145 -3.93 -12.14 -14.13
CA ASP A 145 -4.47 -13.48 -13.90
C ASP A 145 -5.14 -14.05 -15.18
N ARG A 146 -5.86 -13.22 -15.93
CA ARG A 146 -6.44 -13.60 -17.22
C ARG A 146 -5.38 -13.92 -18.27
N ARG A 147 -4.32 -13.09 -18.37
CA ARG A 147 -3.22 -13.31 -19.31
C ARG A 147 -2.41 -14.56 -18.96
N SER A 148 -2.13 -14.78 -17.68
CA SER A 148 -1.40 -15.98 -17.24
C SER A 148 -2.22 -17.24 -17.45
N ALA A 149 -3.53 -17.23 -17.22
CA ALA A 149 -4.41 -18.35 -17.55
C ALA A 149 -4.39 -18.66 -19.05
N ALA A 150 -4.52 -17.65 -19.91
CA ALA A 150 -4.46 -17.83 -21.36
C ALA A 150 -3.12 -18.44 -21.83
N LEU A 151 -2.00 -17.98 -21.24
CA LEU A 151 -0.67 -18.53 -21.54
C LEU A 151 -0.53 -19.99 -21.07
N CYS A 152 -1.05 -20.34 -19.91
CA CYS A 152 -1.05 -21.71 -19.39
C CYS A 152 -1.87 -22.64 -20.30
N PHE A 153 -3.05 -22.18 -20.76
CA PHE A 153 -3.88 -22.96 -21.68
C PHE A 153 -3.19 -23.16 -23.03
N SER A 154 -2.54 -22.11 -23.58
CA SER A 154 -1.80 -22.21 -24.84
C SER A 154 -0.61 -23.17 -24.74
N ALA A 155 0.14 -23.09 -23.64
CA ALA A 155 1.28 -23.98 -23.40
C ALA A 155 0.83 -25.44 -23.22
N ALA A 156 -0.26 -25.67 -22.52
CA ALA A 156 -0.85 -27.01 -22.37
C ALA A 156 -1.32 -27.58 -23.71
N ALA A 157 -2.01 -26.78 -24.53
CA ALA A 157 -2.46 -27.19 -25.87
C ALA A 157 -1.28 -27.54 -26.78
N LEU A 158 -0.22 -26.70 -26.77
CA LEU A 158 1.01 -26.98 -27.55
C LEU A 158 1.69 -28.28 -27.09
N THR A 159 1.74 -28.53 -25.78
CA THR A 159 2.32 -29.76 -25.25
C THR A 159 1.55 -30.99 -25.69
N VAL A 160 0.21 -30.94 -25.71
CA VAL A 160 -0.64 -32.04 -26.19
C VAL A 160 -0.42 -32.27 -27.67
N ILE A 161 -0.36 -31.23 -28.50
CA ILE A 161 -0.10 -31.36 -29.97
C ILE A 161 1.27 -31.96 -30.24
N LEU A 162 2.27 -31.68 -29.41
CA LEU A 162 3.65 -32.17 -29.58
C LEU A 162 3.81 -33.63 -29.12
N LEU A 163 2.85 -34.14 -28.34
CA LEU A 163 2.85 -35.51 -27.79
C LEU A 163 2.04 -36.49 -28.68
N ILE A 164 1.18 -35.97 -29.58
CA ILE A 164 0.42 -36.74 -30.55
C ILE A 164 1.20 -36.83 -31.86
#